data_eb8ddaf318cc74fde7d12f1cb4120388
#
_entry.id   eb8ddaf318cc74fde7d12f1cb4120388
#
_cell.length_a   1.000
_cell.length_b   1.000
_cell.length_c   1.000
_cell.angle_alpha   90.00
_cell.angle_beta   90.00
_cell.angle_gamma   90.00
#
_symmetry.space_group_name_H-M   'P 1'
#
loop_
_entity.id
_entity.type
_entity.pdbx_description
1 polymer ?
#
loop_
_entity_poly.entity_id
_entity_poly.type
_entity_poly.pdbx_seq_one_letter_code
_entity_poly.pdbx_strand_id
1 'polypeptide(L)'
;METSFFRFAQEGDIDKKTLVSTCALSILSAGFIYLILGYVFRQDLANAFETPDQVNYLVIFLFMLSIDAFATIPSAILRLEGKPVQYMLSKVIGALAYYFLVVFFIKWLPNYPNGILGIKYDPEIGVGYVFIANLVQSIITLAIVGKEFVNFSFKKFDFNLWKRIMNYSWPVMIAGLAGIINQTLDRQFLKFGLPKEEAKHQIGVYGAVYKIATFITVFRQAYQLGIEPYFFSSFKDKNNHKTYAVLMDVFVICNCLIYIGLMVNLQWIAERYLGNSQYFEGIEIIPLVMLGALFLGIYLNLSIWYKLSDQTRVGLYISLIGAAITIFINFAFIPKYGYWASAFAALITYTSMMIISYFWGRAQYPIHYNIKKILIYLSLSIAISLVSFLYFRENYFIGNGLFLLFIAFLAYNERTMINKILRKN
;
A
#
# COMPACT_ATOMS: atom_id res chain seq x y z
N MET A 1 4.24 1.81 14.67
CA MET A 1 3.78 2.90 15.56
C MET A 1 2.35 3.35 15.29
N GLU A 2 1.95 3.64 14.06
CA GLU A 2 0.60 4.11 13.74
C GLU A 2 -0.50 3.13 14.18
N THR A 3 -0.41 1.86 13.78
CA THR A 3 -1.34 0.80 14.22
C THR A 3 -1.39 0.65 15.73
N SER A 4 -0.22 0.79 16.38
CA SER A 4 -0.14 0.76 17.84
C SER A 4 -0.80 1.98 18.47
N PHE A 5 -0.62 3.17 17.89
CA PHE A 5 -1.30 4.37 18.34
C PHE A 5 -2.83 4.18 18.34
N PHE A 6 -3.41 3.65 17.25
CA PHE A 6 -4.84 3.34 17.18
C PHE A 6 -5.27 2.32 18.24
N ARG A 7 -4.47 1.27 18.43
CA ARG A 7 -4.78 0.23 19.43
C ARG A 7 -4.79 0.78 20.86
N PHE A 8 -3.73 1.48 21.24
CA PHE A 8 -3.59 2.01 22.61
C PHE A 8 -4.47 3.24 22.87
N ALA A 9 -4.90 3.97 21.84
CA ALA A 9 -5.88 5.06 21.97
C ALA A 9 -7.28 4.58 22.41
N GLN A 10 -7.58 3.29 22.28
CA GLN A 10 -8.84 2.69 22.73
C GLN A 10 -8.79 2.22 24.19
N GLU A 11 -7.63 2.22 24.83
CA GLU A 11 -7.51 1.94 26.26
C GLU A 11 -7.90 3.20 27.06
N GLY A 12 -9.02 3.11 27.82
CA GLY A 12 -9.57 4.26 28.55
C GLY A 12 -8.69 4.80 29.66
N ASP A 13 -7.70 4.03 30.10
CA ASP A 13 -6.82 4.35 31.23
C ASP A 13 -5.58 5.17 30.81
N ILE A 14 -5.34 5.34 29.50
CA ILE A 14 -4.16 6.05 28.99
C ILE A 14 -4.52 7.50 28.66
N ASP A 15 -3.84 8.45 29.34
CA ASP A 15 -3.96 9.87 29.00
C ASP A 15 -3.51 10.11 27.54
N LYS A 16 -4.35 10.77 26.76
CA LYS A 16 -4.10 11.09 25.34
C LYS A 16 -2.77 11.82 25.14
N LYS A 17 -2.44 12.77 26.03
CA LYS A 17 -1.16 13.52 25.93
C LYS A 17 0.04 12.61 26.14
N THR A 18 -0.05 11.67 27.08
CA THR A 18 0.99 10.68 27.36
C THR A 18 1.17 9.72 26.18
N LEU A 19 0.08 9.22 25.59
CA LEU A 19 0.14 8.36 24.42
C LEU A 19 0.78 9.07 23.21
N VAL A 20 0.28 10.27 22.88
CA VAL A 20 0.81 11.08 21.76
C VAL A 20 2.30 11.36 21.97
N SER A 21 2.69 11.78 23.19
CA SER A 21 4.08 12.11 23.50
C SER A 21 5.00 10.90 23.43
N THR A 22 4.57 9.76 23.96
CA THR A 22 5.35 8.52 23.94
C THR A 22 5.54 8.00 22.52
N CYS A 23 4.50 7.97 21.69
CA CYS A 23 4.58 7.56 20.30
C CYS A 23 5.42 8.53 19.45
N ALA A 24 5.18 9.84 19.59
CA ALA A 24 5.90 10.86 18.84
C ALA A 24 7.40 10.87 19.19
N LEU A 25 7.76 10.83 20.46
CA LEU A 25 9.17 10.78 20.88
C LEU A 25 9.87 9.50 20.40
N SER A 26 9.16 8.36 20.36
CA SER A 26 9.71 7.12 19.79
C SER A 26 10.06 7.27 18.31
N ILE A 27 9.19 7.90 17.53
CA ILE A 27 9.45 8.14 16.10
C ILE A 27 10.53 9.20 15.90
N LEU A 28 10.48 10.30 16.69
CA LEU A 28 11.49 11.35 16.64
C LEU A 28 12.89 10.79 16.92
N SER A 29 13.04 10.00 18.00
CA SER A 29 14.32 9.38 18.34
C SER A 29 14.81 8.39 17.28
N ALA A 30 13.92 7.54 16.79
CA ALA A 30 14.25 6.60 15.71
C ALA A 30 14.64 7.33 14.40
N GLY A 31 13.88 8.37 14.02
CA GLY A 31 14.18 9.20 12.86
C GLY A 31 15.50 9.96 12.98
N PHE A 32 15.83 10.45 14.18
CA PHE A 32 17.10 11.12 14.44
C PHE A 32 18.29 10.15 14.38
N ILE A 33 18.15 8.96 14.97
CA ILE A 33 19.17 7.89 14.86
C ILE A 33 19.36 7.50 13.39
N TYR A 34 18.27 7.33 12.64
CA TYR A 34 18.31 7.02 11.22
C TYR A 34 19.05 8.10 10.42
N LEU A 35 18.78 9.38 10.69
CA LEU A 35 19.46 10.50 10.05
C LEU A 35 20.97 10.50 10.36
N ILE A 36 21.35 10.33 11.61
CA ILE A 36 22.78 10.30 12.00
C ILE A 36 23.48 9.14 11.34
N LEU A 37 22.95 7.93 11.44
CA LEU A 37 23.57 6.74 10.85
C LEU A 37 23.61 6.86 9.31
N GLY A 38 22.53 7.28 8.68
CA GLY A 38 22.48 7.49 7.25
C GLY A 38 23.46 8.55 6.76
N TYR A 39 23.65 9.65 7.52
CA TYR A 39 24.62 10.70 7.18
C TYR A 39 26.08 10.25 7.40
N VAL A 40 26.36 9.53 8.48
CA VAL A 40 27.71 8.98 8.77
C VAL A 40 28.12 7.98 7.68
N PHE A 41 27.23 7.07 7.32
CA PHE A 41 27.49 6.03 6.31
C PHE A 41 27.03 6.41 4.89
N ARG A 42 26.83 7.70 4.60
CA ARG A 42 26.27 8.15 3.32
C ARG A 42 27.05 7.69 2.08
N GLN A 43 28.39 7.65 2.17
CA GLN A 43 29.22 7.22 1.04
C GLN A 43 29.13 5.70 0.85
N ASP A 44 29.16 4.94 1.94
CA ASP A 44 29.05 3.48 1.88
C ASP A 44 27.67 3.06 1.33
N LEU A 45 26.62 3.77 1.75
CA LEU A 45 25.26 3.58 1.22
C LEU A 45 25.18 3.94 -0.27
N ALA A 46 25.79 5.07 -0.69
CA ALA A 46 25.82 5.47 -2.09
C ALA A 46 26.54 4.44 -2.96
N ASN A 47 27.64 3.90 -2.46
CA ASN A 47 28.40 2.83 -3.12
C ASN A 47 27.55 1.54 -3.22
N ALA A 48 26.84 1.17 -2.14
CA ALA A 48 25.97 -0.01 -2.12
C ALA A 48 24.76 0.11 -3.08
N PHE A 49 24.29 1.34 -3.31
CA PHE A 49 23.23 1.62 -4.31
C PHE A 49 23.76 1.82 -5.74
N GLU A 50 25.05 1.60 -5.98
CA GLU A 50 25.70 1.80 -7.29
C GLU A 50 25.58 3.27 -7.80
N THR A 51 25.52 4.24 -6.88
CA THR A 51 25.41 5.68 -7.17
C THR A 51 26.43 6.53 -6.40
N PRO A 52 27.74 6.24 -6.50
CA PRO A 52 28.79 6.87 -5.68
C PRO A 52 28.88 8.39 -5.84
N ASP A 53 28.53 8.90 -7.03
CA ASP A 53 28.61 10.33 -7.35
C ASP A 53 27.37 11.13 -6.91
N GLN A 54 26.33 10.45 -6.38
CA GLN A 54 25.03 11.05 -6.08
C GLN A 54 24.70 11.09 -4.57
N VAL A 55 25.72 11.24 -3.73
CA VAL A 55 25.56 11.26 -2.25
C VAL A 55 24.57 12.32 -1.78
N ASN A 56 24.52 13.48 -2.46
CA ASN A 56 23.61 14.57 -2.11
C ASN A 56 22.14 14.15 -2.23
N TYR A 57 21.79 13.34 -3.24
CA TYR A 57 20.41 12.85 -3.40
C TYR A 57 20.04 11.89 -2.27
N LEU A 58 20.99 11.06 -1.83
CA LEU A 58 20.79 10.19 -0.67
C LEU A 58 20.54 11.01 0.59
N VAL A 59 21.30 12.08 0.82
CA VAL A 59 21.08 12.95 1.99
C VAL A 59 19.70 13.60 1.96
N ILE A 60 19.25 14.13 0.82
CA ILE A 60 17.90 14.68 0.67
C ILE A 60 16.85 13.61 0.96
N PHE A 61 17.05 12.38 0.48
CA PHE A 61 16.15 11.26 0.71
C PHE A 61 16.06 10.87 2.20
N LEU A 62 17.19 10.89 2.93
CA LEU A 62 17.21 10.63 4.37
C LEU A 62 16.38 11.67 5.15
N PHE A 63 16.53 12.96 4.81
CA PHE A 63 15.72 14.02 5.41
C PHE A 63 14.24 13.87 5.09
N MET A 64 13.89 13.59 3.84
CA MET A 64 12.52 13.36 3.40
C MET A 64 11.85 12.24 4.20
N LEU A 65 12.49 11.07 4.30
CA LEU A 65 11.93 9.94 5.06
C LEU A 65 11.75 10.25 6.55
N SER A 66 12.66 11.01 7.14
CA SER A 66 12.55 11.42 8.54
C SER A 66 11.37 12.37 8.76
N ILE A 67 11.17 13.33 7.87
CA ILE A 67 10.04 14.26 7.92
C ILE A 67 8.71 13.50 7.75
N ASP A 68 8.65 12.56 6.81
CA ASP A 68 7.47 11.71 6.61
C ASP A 68 7.16 10.85 7.85
N ALA A 69 8.20 10.32 8.49
CA ALA A 69 8.04 9.58 9.75
C ALA A 69 7.45 10.49 10.85
N PHE A 70 7.91 11.73 10.97
CA PHE A 70 7.39 12.70 11.95
C PHE A 70 5.92 13.06 11.71
N ALA A 71 5.49 13.13 10.44
CA ALA A 71 4.10 13.39 10.07
C ALA A 71 3.14 12.23 10.40
N THR A 72 3.64 11.05 10.75
CA THR A 72 2.83 9.84 10.95
C THR A 72 1.85 9.99 12.12
N ILE A 73 2.31 10.42 13.31
CA ILE A 73 1.44 10.53 14.50
C ILE A 73 0.40 11.64 14.35
N PRO A 74 0.73 12.88 13.90
CA PRO A 74 -0.27 13.90 13.62
C PRO A 74 -1.33 13.45 12.60
N SER A 75 -0.91 12.75 11.55
CA SER A 75 -1.81 12.17 10.55
C SER A 75 -2.74 11.10 11.15
N ALA A 76 -2.23 10.28 12.08
CA ALA A 76 -3.01 9.29 12.80
C ALA A 76 -4.03 9.94 13.74
N ILE A 77 -3.68 11.04 14.41
CA ILE A 77 -4.60 11.81 15.28
C ILE A 77 -5.79 12.30 14.46
N LEU A 78 -5.57 12.92 13.30
CA LEU A 78 -6.65 13.39 12.43
C LEU A 78 -7.63 12.28 12.05
N ARG A 79 -7.12 11.10 11.72
CA ARG A 79 -7.97 9.94 11.37
C ARG A 79 -8.72 9.38 12.58
N LEU A 80 -8.08 9.35 13.74
CA LEU A 80 -8.71 8.89 14.99
C LEU A 80 -9.82 9.84 15.44
N GLU A 81 -9.66 11.15 15.27
CA GLU A 81 -10.63 12.18 15.62
C GLU A 81 -11.77 12.36 14.61
N GLY A 82 -11.85 11.49 13.58
CA GLY A 82 -12.90 11.58 12.57
C GLY A 82 -12.77 12.79 11.64
N LYS A 83 -11.54 13.28 11.41
CA LYS A 83 -11.22 14.40 10.51
C LYS A 83 -10.58 13.92 9.18
N PRO A 84 -11.18 12.94 8.44
CA PRO A 84 -10.57 12.35 7.26
C PRO A 84 -10.37 13.36 6.12
N VAL A 85 -11.23 14.38 6.02
CA VAL A 85 -11.12 15.44 5.01
C VAL A 85 -9.83 16.25 5.20
N GLN A 86 -9.50 16.63 6.45
CA GLN A 86 -8.26 17.38 6.72
C GLN A 86 -7.03 16.53 6.44
N TYR A 87 -7.06 15.25 6.77
CA TYR A 87 -6.00 14.29 6.40
C TYR A 87 -5.86 14.19 4.87
N MET A 88 -6.97 14.01 4.15
CA MET A 88 -6.97 13.94 2.69
C MET A 88 -6.41 15.22 2.07
N LEU A 89 -6.88 16.39 2.52
CA LEU A 89 -6.39 17.69 2.02
C LEU A 89 -4.89 17.86 2.21
N SER A 90 -4.32 17.44 3.35
CA SER A 90 -2.88 17.51 3.58
C SER A 90 -2.09 16.69 2.54
N LYS A 91 -2.59 15.50 2.16
CA LYS A 91 -1.97 14.65 1.15
C LYS A 91 -2.15 15.21 -0.27
N VAL A 92 -3.35 15.71 -0.59
CA VAL A 92 -3.63 16.28 -1.91
C VAL A 92 -2.83 17.55 -2.15
N ILE A 93 -2.78 18.48 -1.17
CA ILE A 93 -1.98 19.71 -1.29
C ILE A 93 -0.50 19.38 -1.46
N GLY A 94 0.02 18.43 -0.68
CA GLY A 94 1.40 17.96 -0.83
C GLY A 94 1.67 17.40 -2.23
N ALA A 95 0.80 16.52 -2.73
CA ALA A 95 0.94 15.91 -4.06
C ALA A 95 0.86 16.95 -5.19
N LEU A 96 -0.05 17.93 -5.08
CA LEU A 96 -0.15 19.03 -6.05
C LEU A 96 1.11 19.91 -6.03
N ALA A 97 1.63 20.22 -4.85
CA ALA A 97 2.88 20.96 -4.71
C ALA A 97 4.06 20.22 -5.35
N TYR A 98 4.16 18.90 -5.08
CA TYR A 98 5.17 18.05 -5.71
C TYR A 98 5.07 18.09 -7.25
N TYR A 99 3.88 17.83 -7.79
CA TYR A 99 3.67 17.81 -9.24
C TYR A 99 4.00 19.18 -9.86
N PHE A 100 3.52 20.26 -9.24
CA PHE A 100 3.84 21.62 -9.70
C PHE A 100 5.34 21.91 -9.70
N LEU A 101 6.04 21.55 -8.63
CA LEU A 101 7.49 21.74 -8.52
C LEU A 101 8.28 20.91 -9.54
N VAL A 102 7.87 19.65 -9.76
CA VAL A 102 8.52 18.81 -10.78
C VAL A 102 8.34 19.43 -12.17
N VAL A 103 7.13 19.88 -12.52
CA VAL A 103 6.90 20.55 -13.81
C VAL A 103 7.67 21.87 -13.89
N PHE A 104 7.69 22.64 -12.80
CA PHE A 104 8.44 23.89 -12.72
C PHE A 104 9.93 23.67 -12.95
N PHE A 105 10.57 22.78 -12.20
CA PHE A 105 12.00 22.55 -12.28
C PHE A 105 12.46 21.87 -13.58
N ILE A 106 11.68 20.90 -14.08
CA ILE A 106 12.11 20.09 -15.24
C ILE A 106 11.65 20.70 -16.57
N LYS A 107 10.48 21.36 -16.61
CA LYS A 107 9.90 21.84 -17.87
C LYS A 107 9.98 23.36 -18.03
N TRP A 108 9.71 24.12 -16.97
CA TRP A 108 9.64 25.58 -17.10
C TRP A 108 10.99 26.24 -16.87
N LEU A 109 11.67 25.96 -15.76
CA LEU A 109 12.90 26.62 -15.36
C LEU A 109 14.01 26.53 -16.43
N PRO A 110 14.22 25.42 -17.16
CA PRO A 110 15.23 25.34 -18.22
C PRO A 110 15.00 26.30 -19.39
N ASN A 111 13.76 26.73 -19.61
CA ASN A 111 13.41 27.65 -20.72
C ASN A 111 13.68 29.13 -20.38
N TYR A 112 14.14 29.42 -19.15
CA TYR A 112 14.39 30.79 -18.69
C TYR A 112 15.85 30.95 -18.25
N PRO A 113 16.78 31.36 -19.16
CA PRO A 113 18.21 31.44 -18.88
C PRO A 113 18.55 32.37 -17.71
N ASN A 114 17.73 33.44 -17.49
CA ASN A 114 17.91 34.37 -16.39
C ASN A 114 17.32 33.89 -15.06
N GLY A 115 16.70 32.68 -15.05
CA GLY A 115 15.99 32.16 -13.90
C GLY A 115 14.57 32.69 -13.73
N ILE A 116 13.83 32.09 -12.80
CA ILE A 116 12.48 32.51 -12.38
C ILE A 116 12.51 32.72 -10.86
N LEU A 117 12.00 33.82 -10.36
CA LEU A 117 11.97 34.16 -8.92
C LEU A 117 13.35 34.04 -8.23
N GLY A 118 14.44 34.34 -8.95
CA GLY A 118 15.81 34.26 -8.43
C GLY A 118 16.42 32.84 -8.45
N ILE A 119 15.66 31.84 -8.88
CA ILE A 119 16.13 30.44 -9.03
C ILE A 119 16.59 30.25 -10.48
N LYS A 120 17.86 29.89 -10.65
CA LYS A 120 18.44 29.51 -11.95
C LYS A 120 18.43 28.01 -12.11
N TYR A 121 18.21 27.56 -13.34
CA TYR A 121 18.33 26.14 -13.64
C TYR A 121 19.81 25.71 -13.62
N ASP A 122 20.09 24.66 -12.87
CA ASP A 122 21.41 24.03 -12.83
C ASP A 122 21.30 22.61 -13.41
N PRO A 123 21.89 22.37 -14.60
CA PRO A 123 21.87 21.05 -15.23
C PRO A 123 22.52 19.95 -14.38
N GLU A 124 23.49 20.29 -13.50
CA GLU A 124 24.17 19.32 -12.65
C GLU A 124 23.24 18.69 -11.59
N ILE A 125 22.22 19.43 -11.17
CA ILE A 125 21.21 18.91 -10.24
C ILE A 125 20.37 17.81 -10.92
N GLY A 126 20.05 17.92 -12.20
CA GLY A 126 19.38 16.89 -12.98
C GLY A 126 18.16 16.28 -12.27
N VAL A 127 18.20 14.97 -12.02
CA VAL A 127 17.14 14.21 -11.30
C VAL A 127 16.98 14.70 -9.85
N GLY A 128 17.97 15.37 -9.28
CA GLY A 128 17.91 15.91 -7.90
C GLY A 128 16.73 16.86 -7.68
N TYR A 129 16.28 17.59 -8.73
CA TYR A 129 15.09 18.42 -8.63
C TYR A 129 13.82 17.64 -8.23
N VAL A 130 13.71 16.35 -8.59
CA VAL A 130 12.61 15.49 -8.18
C VAL A 130 12.69 15.18 -6.67
N PHE A 131 13.90 14.95 -6.15
CA PHE A 131 14.11 14.73 -4.72
C PHE A 131 13.81 16.02 -3.91
N ILE A 132 14.22 17.19 -4.41
CA ILE A 132 13.92 18.49 -3.80
C ILE A 132 12.40 18.71 -3.76
N ALA A 133 11.71 18.47 -4.87
CA ALA A 133 10.25 18.62 -4.94
C ALA A 133 9.54 17.70 -3.93
N ASN A 134 10.05 16.48 -3.77
CA ASN A 134 9.51 15.49 -2.82
C ASN A 134 9.78 15.91 -1.36
N LEU A 135 10.97 16.43 -1.06
CA LEU A 135 11.29 16.99 0.26
C LEU A 135 10.34 18.15 0.62
N VAL A 136 10.08 19.06 -0.34
CA VAL A 136 9.13 20.16 -0.13
C VAL A 136 7.72 19.63 0.10
N GLN A 137 7.28 18.60 -0.62
CA GLN A 137 6.00 17.90 -0.36
C GLN A 137 5.91 17.43 1.10
N SER A 138 6.96 16.75 1.60
CA SER A 138 6.99 16.22 2.96
C SER A 138 6.93 17.34 4.00
N ILE A 139 7.67 18.46 3.77
CA ILE A 139 7.62 19.64 4.64
C ILE A 139 6.23 20.26 4.65
N ILE A 140 5.59 20.45 3.48
CA ILE A 140 4.23 21.01 3.38
C ILE A 140 3.24 20.11 4.13
N THR A 141 3.32 18.81 3.92
CA THR A 141 2.46 17.81 4.60
C THR A 141 2.62 17.93 6.11
N LEU A 142 3.87 17.93 6.62
CA LEU A 142 4.16 18.06 8.04
C LEU A 142 3.66 19.41 8.59
N ALA A 143 3.83 20.51 7.87
CA ALA A 143 3.36 21.83 8.30
C ALA A 143 1.82 21.87 8.46
N ILE A 144 1.08 21.22 7.56
CA ILE A 144 -0.39 21.15 7.63
C ILE A 144 -0.86 20.30 8.82
N VAL A 145 -0.26 19.10 9.01
CA VAL A 145 -0.69 18.19 10.07
C VAL A 145 -0.03 18.50 11.42
N GLY A 146 1.06 19.25 11.45
CA GLY A 146 1.86 19.54 12.63
C GLY A 146 1.10 20.27 13.75
N LYS A 147 0.02 20.99 13.40
CA LYS A 147 -0.88 21.61 14.39
C LYS A 147 -1.51 20.60 15.35
N GLU A 148 -1.60 19.33 14.96
CA GLU A 148 -2.13 18.26 15.82
C GLU A 148 -1.15 17.85 16.94
N PHE A 149 0.09 18.35 16.93
CA PHE A 149 1.04 18.20 18.03
C PHE A 149 0.72 19.05 19.29
N VAL A 150 -0.39 19.76 19.32
CA VAL A 150 -0.80 20.56 20.51
C VAL A 150 -0.81 19.72 21.80
N ASN A 151 -1.06 18.42 21.70
CA ASN A 151 -1.04 17.51 22.83
C ASN A 151 0.34 16.89 23.11
N PHE A 152 1.38 17.29 22.38
CA PHE A 152 2.73 16.78 22.56
C PHE A 152 3.45 17.50 23.73
N SER A 153 4.16 16.74 24.56
CA SER A 153 5.02 17.28 25.62
C SER A 153 6.18 16.32 25.89
N PHE A 154 7.40 16.84 25.85
CA PHE A 154 8.60 16.06 26.18
C PHE A 154 8.55 15.44 27.59
N LYS A 155 7.89 16.10 28.55
CA LYS A 155 7.79 15.65 29.95
C LYS A 155 6.80 14.49 30.16
N LYS A 156 5.95 14.19 29.14
CA LYS A 156 4.90 13.17 29.25
C LYS A 156 5.29 11.84 28.61
N PHE A 157 6.57 11.59 28.41
CA PHE A 157 7.05 10.27 27.97
C PHE A 157 6.91 9.26 29.11
N ASP A 158 6.26 8.13 28.85
CA ASP A 158 6.12 7.02 29.77
C ASP A 158 6.85 5.79 29.23
N PHE A 159 7.89 5.36 29.95
CA PHE A 159 8.72 4.23 29.57
C PHE A 159 7.98 2.89 29.64
N ASN A 160 7.08 2.71 30.59
CA ASN A 160 6.30 1.48 30.73
C ASN A 160 5.30 1.36 29.59
N LEU A 161 4.62 2.44 29.24
CA LEU A 161 3.75 2.52 28.07
C LEU A 161 4.56 2.29 26.80
N TRP A 162 5.73 2.90 26.65
CA TRP A 162 6.62 2.69 25.51
C TRP A 162 6.99 1.22 25.32
N LYS A 163 7.35 0.51 26.40
CA LYS A 163 7.68 -0.91 26.33
C LYS A 163 6.48 -1.75 25.87
N ARG A 164 5.27 -1.44 26.33
CA ARG A 164 4.03 -2.10 25.88
C ARG A 164 3.79 -1.84 24.38
N ILE A 165 3.90 -0.58 23.96
CA ILE A 165 3.76 -0.17 22.55
C ILE A 165 4.80 -0.87 21.68
N MET A 166 6.06 -0.92 22.11
CA MET A 166 7.13 -1.59 21.35
C MET A 166 6.92 -3.10 21.24
N ASN A 167 6.48 -3.76 22.31
CA ASN A 167 6.18 -5.19 22.26
C ASN A 167 5.05 -5.54 21.26
N TYR A 168 4.10 -4.64 21.08
CA TYR A 168 3.05 -4.75 20.05
C TYR A 168 3.57 -4.37 18.66
N SER A 169 4.40 -3.32 18.56
CA SER A 169 4.82 -2.72 17.29
C SER A 169 5.87 -3.53 16.53
N TRP A 170 6.84 -4.14 17.23
CA TRP A 170 7.96 -4.79 16.54
C TRP A 170 7.53 -5.97 15.65
N PRO A 171 6.57 -6.84 16.05
CA PRO A 171 6.11 -7.90 15.15
C PRO A 171 5.38 -7.32 13.92
N VAL A 172 4.62 -6.22 14.11
CA VAL A 172 3.94 -5.53 13.00
C VAL A 172 4.96 -4.90 12.05
N MET A 173 6.04 -4.34 12.58
CA MET A 173 7.13 -3.78 11.77
C MET A 173 7.82 -4.86 10.92
N ILE A 174 8.21 -5.97 11.51
CA ILE A 174 8.85 -7.08 10.76
C ILE A 174 7.87 -7.68 9.75
N ALA A 175 6.59 -7.84 10.11
CA ALA A 175 5.56 -8.26 9.16
C ALA A 175 5.41 -7.29 7.98
N GLY A 176 5.51 -5.98 8.24
CA GLY A 176 5.52 -4.94 7.21
C GLY A 176 6.75 -5.04 6.29
N LEU A 177 7.94 -5.24 6.86
CA LEU A 177 9.17 -5.48 6.08
C LEU A 177 9.06 -6.73 5.20
N ALA A 178 8.56 -7.84 5.75
CA ALA A 178 8.29 -9.05 4.96
C ALA A 178 7.27 -8.79 3.84
N GLY A 179 6.27 -7.96 4.09
CA GLY A 179 5.31 -7.51 3.07
C GLY A 179 5.95 -6.69 1.95
N ILE A 180 6.90 -5.81 2.26
CA ILE A 180 7.67 -5.05 1.26
C ILE A 180 8.55 -6.01 0.44
N ILE A 181 9.21 -6.95 1.09
CA ILE A 181 9.98 -8.02 0.44
C ILE A 181 9.11 -8.74 -0.60
N ASN A 182 7.90 -9.16 -0.21
CA ASN A 182 6.97 -9.85 -1.11
C ASN A 182 6.51 -9.00 -2.32
N GLN A 183 6.60 -7.68 -2.24
CA GLN A 183 6.16 -6.77 -3.30
C GLN A 183 7.30 -6.27 -4.20
N THR A 184 8.55 -6.39 -3.78
CA THR A 184 9.69 -5.77 -4.47
C THR A 184 10.80 -6.73 -4.84
N LEU A 185 10.94 -7.86 -4.14
CA LEU A 185 12.03 -8.81 -4.37
C LEU A 185 11.98 -9.51 -5.73
N ASP A 186 10.80 -9.66 -6.31
CA ASP A 186 10.62 -10.24 -7.64
C ASP A 186 11.49 -9.55 -8.69
N ARG A 187 11.59 -8.20 -8.67
CA ARG A 187 12.46 -7.45 -9.57
C ARG A 187 13.94 -7.70 -9.31
N GLN A 188 14.34 -7.89 -8.06
CA GLN A 188 15.71 -8.23 -7.71
C GLN A 188 16.05 -9.64 -8.17
N PHE A 189 15.14 -10.59 -7.99
CA PHE A 189 15.34 -11.95 -8.50
C PHE A 189 15.42 -11.99 -10.03
N LEU A 190 14.63 -11.17 -10.75
CA LEU A 190 14.74 -11.02 -12.20
C LEU A 190 16.12 -10.43 -12.57
N LYS A 191 16.60 -9.41 -11.82
CA LYS A 191 17.92 -8.77 -12.07
C LYS A 191 19.07 -9.75 -11.95
N PHE A 192 19.05 -10.61 -10.93
CA PHE A 192 20.16 -11.50 -10.61
C PHE A 192 19.99 -12.93 -11.12
N GLY A 193 18.77 -13.35 -11.43
CA GLY A 193 18.44 -14.71 -11.88
C GLY A 193 18.52 -14.91 -13.41
N LEU A 194 18.68 -13.84 -14.18
CA LEU A 194 18.71 -13.87 -15.65
C LEU A 194 19.95 -13.17 -16.21
N PRO A 195 20.37 -13.49 -17.48
CA PRO A 195 21.39 -12.73 -18.18
C PRO A 195 21.03 -11.24 -18.27
N LYS A 196 22.02 -10.34 -18.19
CA LYS A 196 21.80 -8.88 -18.03
C LYS A 196 20.85 -8.25 -19.02
N GLU A 197 20.93 -8.58 -20.30
CA GLU A 197 20.06 -8.01 -21.34
C GLU A 197 18.63 -8.52 -21.20
N GLU A 198 18.45 -9.80 -20.95
CA GLU A 198 17.16 -10.43 -20.72
C GLU A 198 16.52 -9.91 -19.42
N ALA A 199 17.29 -9.79 -18.34
CA ALA A 199 16.84 -9.24 -17.07
C ALA A 199 16.28 -7.82 -17.25
N LYS A 200 16.99 -6.95 -17.97
CA LYS A 200 16.56 -5.57 -18.24
C LYS A 200 15.22 -5.52 -18.99
N HIS A 201 15.08 -6.36 -20.02
CA HIS A 201 13.85 -6.45 -20.79
C HIS A 201 12.70 -6.96 -19.91
N GLN A 202 12.89 -8.08 -19.23
CA GLN A 202 11.84 -8.70 -18.40
C GLN A 202 11.42 -7.83 -17.21
N ILE A 203 12.35 -7.11 -16.56
CA ILE A 203 12.02 -6.12 -15.53
C ILE A 203 11.19 -4.97 -16.10
N GLY A 204 11.50 -4.53 -17.32
CA GLY A 204 10.73 -3.50 -18.02
C GLY A 204 9.30 -3.93 -18.29
N VAL A 205 9.11 -5.13 -18.86
CA VAL A 205 7.80 -5.73 -19.13
C VAL A 205 7.00 -5.90 -17.84
N TYR A 206 7.59 -6.55 -16.84
CA TYR A 206 6.93 -6.78 -15.55
C TYR A 206 6.55 -5.47 -14.85
N GLY A 207 7.45 -4.47 -14.88
CA GLY A 207 7.20 -3.16 -14.31
C GLY A 207 6.08 -2.39 -15.00
N ALA A 208 5.98 -2.51 -16.33
CA ALA A 208 4.91 -1.89 -17.12
C ALA A 208 3.53 -2.51 -16.80
N VAL A 209 3.47 -3.84 -16.75
CA VAL A 209 2.27 -4.61 -16.39
C VAL A 209 1.81 -4.29 -14.96
N TYR A 210 2.75 -4.19 -14.03
CA TYR A 210 2.44 -3.89 -12.63
C TYR A 210 1.77 -2.52 -12.45
N LYS A 211 2.00 -1.56 -13.35
CA LYS A 211 1.30 -0.25 -13.33
C LYS A 211 -0.22 -0.41 -13.48
N ILE A 212 -0.68 -1.38 -14.27
CA ILE A 212 -2.12 -1.65 -14.44
C ILE A 212 -2.68 -2.28 -13.15
N ALA A 213 -1.97 -3.22 -12.54
CA ALA A 213 -2.38 -3.80 -11.25
C ALA A 213 -2.38 -2.77 -10.10
N THR A 214 -1.68 -1.64 -10.26
CA THR A 214 -1.67 -0.55 -9.26
C THR A 214 -3.06 0.00 -8.96
N PHE A 215 -4.02 -0.04 -9.89
CA PHE A 215 -5.39 0.42 -9.63
C PHE A 215 -6.05 -0.34 -8.46
N ILE A 216 -5.91 -1.68 -8.40
CA ILE A 216 -6.39 -2.48 -7.26
C ILE A 216 -5.62 -2.11 -5.98
N THR A 217 -4.32 -1.90 -6.09
CA THR A 217 -3.47 -1.53 -4.95
C THR A 217 -3.86 -0.18 -4.36
N VAL A 218 -4.13 0.83 -5.21
CA VAL A 218 -4.58 2.16 -4.77
C VAL A 218 -5.92 2.09 -4.05
N PHE A 219 -6.89 1.36 -4.60
CA PHE A 219 -8.18 1.15 -3.93
C PHE A 219 -7.98 0.47 -2.56
N ARG A 220 -7.19 -0.60 -2.50
CA ARG A 220 -6.87 -1.31 -1.26
C ARG A 220 -6.24 -0.38 -0.23
N GLN A 221 -5.27 0.45 -0.63
CA GLN A 221 -4.61 1.41 0.27
C GLN A 221 -5.58 2.47 0.78
N ALA A 222 -6.42 3.04 -0.09
CA ALA A 222 -7.42 4.02 0.29
C ALA A 222 -8.44 3.43 1.28
N TYR A 223 -8.93 2.21 1.01
CA TYR A 223 -9.81 1.48 1.91
C TYR A 223 -9.14 1.25 3.27
N GLN A 224 -7.91 0.75 3.29
CA GLN A 224 -7.19 0.45 4.53
C GLN A 224 -6.98 1.70 5.39
N LEU A 225 -6.61 2.83 4.78
CA LEU A 225 -6.42 4.11 5.49
C LEU A 225 -7.70 4.60 6.18
N GLY A 226 -8.86 4.40 5.56
CA GLY A 226 -10.14 4.80 6.12
C GLY A 226 -10.67 3.83 7.17
N ILE A 227 -10.48 2.52 6.94
CA ILE A 227 -11.13 1.49 7.75
C ILE A 227 -10.33 1.11 9.00
N GLU A 228 -9.02 1.26 9.00
CA GLU A 228 -8.17 0.84 10.13
C GLU A 228 -8.54 1.54 11.44
N PRO A 229 -8.70 2.88 11.51
CA PRO A 229 -9.15 3.54 12.73
C PRO A 229 -10.54 3.08 13.19
N TYR A 230 -11.43 2.83 12.23
CA TYR A 230 -12.80 2.36 12.51
C TYR A 230 -12.81 0.97 13.16
N PHE A 231 -11.97 0.04 12.70
CA PHE A 231 -11.85 -1.28 13.30
C PHE A 231 -11.44 -1.18 14.78
N PHE A 232 -10.48 -0.34 15.11
CA PHE A 232 -10.05 -0.15 16.49
C PHE A 232 -11.12 0.55 17.33
N SER A 233 -11.80 1.58 16.82
CA SER A 233 -12.84 2.28 17.56
C SER A 233 -14.07 1.41 17.85
N SER A 234 -14.45 0.54 16.93
CA SER A 234 -15.60 -0.36 17.08
C SER A 234 -15.30 -1.65 17.85
N PHE A 235 -14.04 -1.85 18.31
CA PHE A 235 -13.63 -3.09 18.98
C PHE A 235 -14.44 -3.41 20.26
N LYS A 236 -14.86 -2.40 21.01
CA LYS A 236 -15.65 -2.56 22.24
C LYS A 236 -17.14 -2.83 21.99
N ASP A 237 -17.63 -2.69 20.76
CA ASP A 237 -19.04 -2.88 20.44
C ASP A 237 -19.39 -4.37 20.39
N LYS A 238 -20.53 -4.74 21.00
CA LYS A 238 -21.02 -6.13 21.01
C LYS A 238 -21.30 -6.71 19.62
N ASN A 239 -21.52 -5.86 18.61
CA ASN A 239 -21.83 -6.25 17.22
C ASN A 239 -20.64 -6.11 16.27
N ASN A 240 -19.42 -5.91 16.77
CA ASN A 240 -18.22 -5.68 15.96
C ASN A 240 -17.96 -6.80 14.91
N HIS A 241 -18.16 -8.08 15.28
CA HIS A 241 -17.97 -9.21 14.38
C HIS A 241 -18.89 -9.15 13.14
N LYS A 242 -20.16 -8.73 13.32
CA LYS A 242 -21.09 -8.55 12.19
C LYS A 242 -20.64 -7.41 11.28
N THR A 243 -20.17 -6.33 11.88
CA THR A 243 -19.67 -5.17 11.14
C THR A 243 -18.42 -5.54 10.32
N TYR A 244 -17.48 -6.28 10.90
CA TYR A 244 -16.27 -6.73 10.20
C TYR A 244 -16.61 -7.67 9.03
N ALA A 245 -17.59 -8.54 9.19
CA ALA A 245 -18.08 -9.39 8.10
C ALA A 245 -18.71 -8.56 6.95
N VAL A 246 -19.52 -7.55 7.25
CA VAL A 246 -20.10 -6.65 6.23
C VAL A 246 -19.01 -5.85 5.52
N LEU A 247 -18.02 -5.34 6.25
CA LEU A 247 -16.91 -4.60 5.65
C LEU A 247 -16.06 -5.47 4.71
N MET A 248 -15.86 -6.74 5.06
CA MET A 248 -15.23 -7.72 4.16
C MET A 248 -16.07 -7.93 2.90
N ASP A 249 -17.39 -8.10 3.02
CA ASP A 249 -18.28 -8.26 1.87
C ASP A 249 -18.18 -7.05 0.92
N VAL A 250 -18.29 -5.83 1.47
CA VAL A 250 -18.16 -4.58 0.69
C VAL A 250 -16.79 -4.50 -0.01
N PHE A 251 -15.73 -4.81 0.71
CA PHE A 251 -14.38 -4.81 0.15
C PHE A 251 -14.24 -5.78 -1.03
N VAL A 252 -14.74 -7.01 -0.89
CA VAL A 252 -14.70 -8.03 -1.95
C VAL A 252 -15.53 -7.58 -3.15
N ILE A 253 -16.74 -7.07 -2.94
CA ILE A 253 -17.62 -6.57 -4.00
C ILE A 253 -16.91 -5.47 -4.80
N CYS A 254 -16.38 -4.45 -4.13
CA CYS A 254 -15.68 -3.34 -4.80
C CYS A 254 -14.46 -3.84 -5.58
N ASN A 255 -13.66 -4.75 -5.01
CA ASN A 255 -12.51 -5.31 -5.72
C ASN A 255 -12.91 -6.18 -6.92
N CYS A 256 -13.97 -6.97 -6.83
CA CYS A 256 -14.51 -7.72 -7.96
C CYS A 256 -14.95 -6.78 -9.10
N LEU A 257 -15.62 -5.68 -8.77
CA LEU A 257 -16.02 -4.66 -9.77
C LEU A 257 -14.80 -4.02 -10.44
N ILE A 258 -13.79 -3.65 -9.67
CA ILE A 258 -12.54 -3.07 -10.19
C ILE A 258 -11.82 -4.10 -11.06
N TYR A 259 -11.71 -5.35 -10.60
CA TYR A 259 -11.05 -6.43 -11.33
C TYR A 259 -11.71 -6.69 -12.68
N ILE A 260 -13.04 -6.89 -12.73
CA ILE A 260 -13.77 -7.09 -13.97
C ILE A 260 -13.67 -5.85 -14.86
N GLY A 261 -13.91 -4.65 -14.32
CA GLY A 261 -13.88 -3.41 -15.08
C GLY A 261 -12.54 -3.16 -15.77
N LEU A 262 -11.42 -3.48 -15.09
CA LEU A 262 -10.09 -3.40 -15.69
C LEU A 262 -9.86 -4.52 -16.71
N MET A 263 -10.29 -5.74 -16.42
CA MET A 263 -10.05 -6.90 -17.28
C MET A 263 -10.81 -6.84 -18.60
N VAL A 264 -12.09 -6.42 -18.59
CA VAL A 264 -12.89 -6.31 -19.82
C VAL A 264 -12.45 -5.16 -20.74
N ASN A 265 -11.73 -4.17 -20.18
CA ASN A 265 -11.17 -3.05 -20.92
C ASN A 265 -9.62 -3.13 -21.02
N LEU A 266 -9.04 -4.29 -20.73
CA LEU A 266 -7.60 -4.44 -20.56
C LEU A 266 -6.81 -4.07 -21.82
N GLN A 267 -7.27 -4.47 -23.00
CA GLN A 267 -6.59 -4.16 -24.26
C GLN A 267 -6.51 -2.64 -24.48
N TRP A 268 -7.62 -1.93 -24.31
CA TRP A 268 -7.67 -0.47 -24.46
C TRP A 268 -6.78 0.25 -23.41
N ILE A 269 -6.80 -0.25 -22.17
CA ILE A 269 -5.96 0.29 -21.10
C ILE A 269 -4.48 0.05 -21.44
N ALA A 270 -4.12 -1.15 -21.88
CA ALA A 270 -2.76 -1.49 -22.24
C ALA A 270 -2.22 -0.62 -23.38
N GLU A 271 -2.99 -0.43 -24.45
CA GLU A 271 -2.63 0.42 -25.58
C GLU A 271 -2.38 1.88 -25.15
N ARG A 272 -3.12 2.37 -24.17
CA ARG A 272 -3.01 3.76 -23.71
C ARG A 272 -1.90 3.96 -22.68
N TYR A 273 -1.62 2.97 -21.82
CA TYR A 273 -0.71 3.12 -20.67
C TYR A 273 0.65 2.45 -20.84
N LEU A 274 0.78 1.40 -21.64
CA LEU A 274 2.07 0.71 -21.79
C LEU A 274 3.05 1.45 -22.71
N GLY A 275 2.55 2.30 -23.62
CA GLY A 275 3.36 3.23 -24.42
C GLY A 275 4.31 2.61 -25.45
N ASN A 276 4.79 1.38 -25.24
CA ASN A 276 5.68 0.65 -26.14
C ASN A 276 5.12 -0.74 -26.41
N SER A 277 5.10 -1.13 -27.68
CA SER A 277 4.62 -2.44 -28.14
C SER A 277 5.38 -3.62 -27.51
N GLN A 278 6.64 -3.44 -27.17
CA GLN A 278 7.46 -4.45 -26.50
C GLN A 278 6.90 -4.90 -25.14
N TYR A 279 6.10 -4.05 -24.46
CA TYR A 279 5.51 -4.40 -23.16
C TYR A 279 4.19 -5.19 -23.29
N PHE A 280 3.64 -5.31 -24.51
CA PHE A 280 2.39 -6.03 -24.74
C PHE A 280 2.52 -7.55 -24.50
N GLU A 281 3.72 -8.11 -24.59
CA GLU A 281 3.94 -9.52 -24.26
C GLU A 281 3.61 -9.84 -22.78
N GLY A 282 3.75 -8.85 -21.88
CA GLY A 282 3.41 -8.99 -20.48
C GLY A 282 1.92 -8.93 -20.15
N ILE A 283 1.04 -8.62 -21.11
CA ILE A 283 -0.40 -8.51 -20.84
C ILE A 283 -0.97 -9.82 -20.30
N GLU A 284 -0.42 -10.95 -20.73
CA GLU A 284 -0.88 -12.29 -20.33
C GLU A 284 -0.76 -12.56 -18.82
N ILE A 285 0.15 -11.89 -18.10
CA ILE A 285 0.29 -12.06 -16.66
C ILE A 285 -0.56 -11.09 -15.83
N ILE A 286 -1.18 -10.08 -16.45
CA ILE A 286 -2.00 -9.08 -15.76
C ILE A 286 -3.11 -9.71 -14.92
N PRO A 287 -3.89 -10.69 -15.43
CA PRO A 287 -4.92 -11.36 -14.64
C PRO A 287 -4.39 -11.95 -13.33
N LEU A 288 -3.19 -12.58 -13.37
CA LEU A 288 -2.57 -13.22 -12.22
C LEU A 288 -2.11 -12.18 -11.19
N VAL A 289 -1.42 -11.12 -11.65
CA VAL A 289 -0.91 -10.06 -10.78
C VAL A 289 -2.05 -9.30 -10.10
N MET A 290 -3.11 -8.99 -10.85
CA MET A 290 -4.29 -8.32 -10.31
C MET A 290 -5.04 -9.20 -9.30
N LEU A 291 -5.17 -10.49 -9.57
CA LEU A 291 -5.80 -11.45 -8.65
C LEU A 291 -4.98 -11.61 -7.37
N GLY A 292 -3.65 -11.66 -7.49
CA GLY A 292 -2.74 -11.64 -6.34
C GLY A 292 -2.93 -10.39 -5.48
N ALA A 293 -3.03 -9.20 -6.10
CA ALA A 293 -3.28 -7.94 -5.39
C ALA A 293 -4.63 -7.92 -4.67
N LEU A 294 -5.67 -8.53 -5.27
CA LEU A 294 -6.99 -8.71 -4.66
C LEU A 294 -6.91 -9.62 -3.43
N PHE A 295 -6.24 -10.76 -3.52
CA PHE A 295 -6.08 -11.69 -2.40
C PHE A 295 -5.23 -11.11 -1.28
N LEU A 296 -4.21 -10.31 -1.59
CA LEU A 296 -3.49 -9.52 -0.60
C LEU A 296 -4.44 -8.58 0.14
N GLY A 297 -5.37 -7.95 -0.57
CA GLY A 297 -6.37 -7.08 0.04
C GLY A 297 -7.30 -7.84 1.01
N ILE A 298 -7.77 -9.02 0.64
CA ILE A 298 -8.57 -9.89 1.53
C ILE A 298 -7.74 -10.30 2.75
N TYR A 299 -6.47 -10.72 2.56
CA TYR A 299 -5.56 -11.04 3.66
C TYR A 299 -5.43 -9.87 4.64
N LEU A 300 -5.22 -8.65 4.16
CA LEU A 300 -5.08 -7.47 5.01
C LEU A 300 -6.37 -7.14 5.78
N ASN A 301 -7.53 -7.39 5.19
CA ASN A 301 -8.81 -7.31 5.90
C ASN A 301 -8.93 -8.38 6.99
N LEU A 302 -8.56 -9.62 6.67
CA LEU A 302 -8.49 -10.70 7.66
C LEU A 302 -7.50 -10.38 8.78
N SER A 303 -6.41 -9.68 8.49
CA SER A 303 -5.34 -9.37 9.44
C SER A 303 -5.80 -8.59 10.68
N ILE A 304 -6.98 -8.00 10.63
CA ILE A 304 -7.49 -7.18 11.73
C ILE A 304 -7.68 -7.97 13.03
N TRP A 305 -8.05 -9.25 12.96
CA TRP A 305 -8.31 -10.03 14.15
C TRP A 305 -7.10 -10.16 15.07
N TYR A 306 -5.91 -10.42 14.55
CA TYR A 306 -4.70 -10.55 15.37
C TYR A 306 -4.17 -9.18 15.84
N LYS A 307 -4.50 -8.08 15.14
CA LYS A 307 -4.20 -6.71 15.58
C LYS A 307 -5.10 -6.32 16.76
N LEU A 308 -6.40 -6.67 16.72
CA LEU A 308 -7.36 -6.37 17.76
C LEU A 308 -7.16 -7.23 19.02
N SER A 309 -6.77 -8.50 18.85
CA SER A 309 -6.54 -9.45 19.95
C SER A 309 -5.12 -9.41 20.52
N ASP A 310 -4.31 -8.40 20.16
CA ASP A 310 -2.91 -8.24 20.57
C ASP A 310 -1.97 -9.41 20.18
N GLN A 311 -2.41 -10.23 19.22
CA GLN A 311 -1.65 -11.38 18.71
C GLN A 311 -0.81 -11.03 17.48
N THR A 312 -0.14 -9.87 17.48
CA THR A 312 0.61 -9.33 16.32
C THR A 312 1.72 -10.27 15.82
N ARG A 313 2.22 -11.17 16.66
CA ARG A 313 3.18 -12.22 16.27
C ARG A 313 2.62 -13.20 15.24
N VAL A 314 1.30 -13.42 15.22
CA VAL A 314 0.66 -14.26 14.18
C VAL A 314 0.81 -13.60 12.81
N GLY A 315 0.60 -12.27 12.74
CA GLY A 315 0.85 -11.52 11.50
C GLY A 315 2.30 -11.62 11.03
N LEU A 316 3.27 -11.60 11.97
CA LEU A 316 4.68 -11.84 11.67
C LEU A 316 4.89 -13.24 11.05
N TYR A 317 4.38 -14.29 11.67
CA TYR A 317 4.55 -15.67 11.14
C TYR A 317 3.92 -15.84 9.76
N ILE A 318 2.71 -15.35 9.54
CA ILE A 318 2.05 -15.41 8.22
C ILE A 318 2.87 -14.64 7.17
N SER A 319 3.39 -13.46 7.51
CA SER A 319 4.20 -12.67 6.58
C SER A 319 5.54 -13.32 6.27
N LEU A 320 6.19 -13.98 7.24
CA LEU A 320 7.43 -14.75 7.02
C LEU A 320 7.19 -15.98 6.16
N ILE A 321 6.07 -16.69 6.35
CA ILE A 321 5.68 -17.80 5.46
C ILE A 321 5.49 -17.28 4.04
N GLY A 322 4.80 -16.14 3.88
CA GLY A 322 4.66 -15.50 2.58
C GLY A 322 6.02 -15.15 1.94
N ALA A 323 6.93 -14.55 2.70
CA ALA A 323 8.27 -14.22 2.21
C ALA A 323 9.05 -15.49 1.80
N ALA A 324 8.96 -16.56 2.57
CA ALA A 324 9.61 -17.83 2.23
C ALA A 324 9.05 -18.42 0.92
N ILE A 325 7.72 -18.39 0.72
CA ILE A 325 7.09 -18.84 -0.54
C ILE A 325 7.55 -17.99 -1.72
N THR A 326 7.55 -16.66 -1.56
CA THR A 326 8.00 -15.71 -2.61
C THR A 326 9.45 -15.98 -3.00
N ILE A 327 10.35 -16.11 -2.00
CA ILE A 327 11.78 -16.38 -2.23
C ILE A 327 11.96 -17.72 -2.92
N PHE A 328 11.32 -18.77 -2.43
CA PHE A 328 11.44 -20.12 -2.98
C PHE A 328 11.00 -20.18 -4.45
N ILE A 329 9.80 -19.65 -4.76
CA ILE A 329 9.26 -19.71 -6.13
C ILE A 329 10.12 -18.86 -7.08
N ASN A 330 10.48 -17.63 -6.71
CA ASN A 330 11.29 -16.80 -7.57
C ASN A 330 12.68 -17.40 -7.80
N PHE A 331 13.36 -17.88 -6.75
CA PHE A 331 14.67 -18.49 -6.85
C PHE A 331 14.67 -19.73 -7.73
N ALA A 332 13.67 -20.61 -7.56
CA ALA A 332 13.61 -21.89 -8.28
C ALA A 332 13.14 -21.75 -9.74
N PHE A 333 12.24 -20.80 -10.03
CA PHE A 333 11.52 -20.80 -11.30
C PHE A 333 11.83 -19.60 -12.22
N ILE A 334 12.38 -18.48 -11.71
CA ILE A 334 12.77 -17.35 -12.58
C ILE A 334 13.78 -17.75 -13.67
N PRO A 335 14.83 -18.57 -13.39
CA PRO A 335 15.79 -18.94 -14.45
C PRO A 335 15.14 -19.64 -15.64
N LYS A 336 13.96 -20.24 -15.48
CA LYS A 336 13.26 -20.96 -16.54
C LYS A 336 12.06 -20.22 -17.11
N TYR A 337 11.33 -19.47 -16.27
CA TYR A 337 10.03 -18.87 -16.63
C TYR A 337 10.02 -17.35 -16.53
N GLY A 338 11.13 -16.71 -16.15
CA GLY A 338 11.24 -15.26 -16.07
C GLY A 338 10.14 -14.62 -15.20
N TYR A 339 9.57 -13.53 -15.69
CA TYR A 339 8.53 -12.76 -14.98
C TYR A 339 7.22 -13.54 -14.74
N TRP A 340 6.95 -14.61 -15.47
CA TRP A 340 5.84 -15.51 -15.20
C TRP A 340 5.95 -16.16 -13.81
N ALA A 341 7.18 -16.56 -13.43
CA ALA A 341 7.42 -17.11 -12.10
C ALA A 341 7.09 -16.10 -11.01
N SER A 342 7.43 -14.82 -11.20
CA SER A 342 7.12 -13.76 -10.25
C SER A 342 5.61 -13.50 -10.14
N ALA A 343 4.86 -13.54 -11.26
CA ALA A 343 3.41 -13.40 -11.25
C ALA A 343 2.73 -14.55 -10.48
N PHE A 344 3.15 -15.79 -10.72
CA PHE A 344 2.66 -16.95 -9.97
C PHE A 344 3.10 -16.92 -8.50
N ALA A 345 4.35 -16.49 -8.21
CA ALA A 345 4.82 -16.33 -6.85
C ALA A 345 3.92 -15.38 -6.04
N ALA A 346 3.60 -14.22 -6.59
CA ALA A 346 2.70 -13.26 -5.96
C ALA A 346 1.31 -13.87 -5.69
N LEU A 347 0.71 -14.52 -6.69
CA LEU A 347 -0.61 -15.14 -6.56
C LEU A 347 -0.63 -16.25 -5.50
N ILE A 348 0.34 -17.17 -5.54
CA ILE A 348 0.42 -18.29 -4.59
C ILE A 348 0.69 -17.78 -3.17
N THR A 349 1.62 -16.83 -3.02
CA THR A 349 1.96 -16.22 -1.73
C THR A 349 0.75 -15.59 -1.08
N TYR A 350 0.06 -14.70 -1.79
CA TYR A 350 -1.07 -13.97 -1.20
C TYR A 350 -2.28 -14.85 -0.98
N THR A 351 -2.50 -15.85 -1.83
CA THR A 351 -3.52 -16.88 -1.61
C THR A 351 -3.22 -17.69 -0.35
N SER A 352 -1.98 -18.12 -0.17
CA SER A 352 -1.55 -18.87 1.02
C SER A 352 -1.70 -18.05 2.30
N MET A 353 -1.25 -16.78 2.28
CA MET A 353 -1.39 -15.88 3.43
C MET A 353 -2.87 -15.64 3.79
N MET A 354 -3.73 -15.45 2.79
CA MET A 354 -5.18 -15.30 2.96
C MET A 354 -5.80 -16.53 3.61
N ILE A 355 -5.50 -17.70 3.08
CA ILE A 355 -6.03 -18.98 3.58
C ILE A 355 -5.56 -19.25 5.02
N ILE A 356 -4.27 -19.11 5.30
CA ILE A 356 -3.69 -19.30 6.64
C ILE A 356 -4.33 -18.31 7.63
N SER A 357 -4.44 -17.02 7.26
CA SER A 357 -5.04 -16.00 8.12
C SER A 357 -6.51 -16.28 8.42
N TYR A 358 -7.26 -16.78 7.43
CA TYR A 358 -8.67 -17.15 7.62
C TYR A 358 -8.83 -18.32 8.62
N PHE A 359 -8.13 -19.44 8.40
CA PHE A 359 -8.26 -20.61 9.26
C PHE A 359 -7.74 -20.34 10.68
N TRP A 360 -6.64 -19.64 10.80
CA TRP A 360 -6.09 -19.26 12.11
C TRP A 360 -7.03 -18.29 12.85
N GLY A 361 -7.55 -17.28 12.13
CA GLY A 361 -8.52 -16.33 12.69
C GLY A 361 -9.82 -17.00 13.12
N ARG A 362 -10.33 -17.96 12.35
CA ARG A 362 -11.52 -18.74 12.72
C ARG A 362 -11.37 -19.48 14.05
N ALA A 363 -10.16 -19.94 14.36
CA ALA A 363 -9.87 -20.65 15.60
C ALA A 363 -9.71 -19.73 16.81
N GLN A 364 -9.12 -18.53 16.63
CA GLN A 364 -8.75 -17.64 17.73
C GLN A 364 -9.72 -16.48 17.97
N TYR A 365 -10.32 -15.97 16.90
CA TYR A 365 -11.22 -14.82 16.91
C TYR A 365 -12.31 -15.00 15.85
N PRO A 366 -13.35 -15.81 16.12
CA PRO A 366 -14.33 -16.27 15.14
C PRO A 366 -15.21 -15.13 14.63
N ILE A 367 -14.89 -14.59 13.46
CA ILE A 367 -15.76 -13.70 12.69
C ILE A 367 -16.52 -14.56 11.66
N HIS A 368 -17.84 -14.47 11.66
CA HIS A 368 -18.71 -15.25 10.76
C HIS A 368 -18.79 -14.55 9.38
N TYR A 369 -17.76 -14.74 8.56
CA TYR A 369 -17.77 -14.30 7.17
C TYR A 369 -18.73 -15.15 6.33
N ASN A 370 -19.41 -14.54 5.38
CA ASN A 370 -20.23 -15.27 4.41
C ASN A 370 -19.35 -15.84 3.27
N ILE A 371 -18.57 -16.89 3.59
CA ILE A 371 -17.60 -17.48 2.67
C ILE A 371 -18.25 -17.93 1.36
N LYS A 372 -19.45 -18.54 1.43
CA LYS A 372 -20.17 -18.98 0.23
C LYS A 372 -20.44 -17.82 -0.73
N LYS A 373 -20.88 -16.69 -0.21
CA LYS A 373 -21.13 -15.47 -0.95
C LYS A 373 -19.83 -14.91 -1.57
N ILE A 374 -18.79 -14.78 -0.75
CA ILE A 374 -17.46 -14.31 -1.18
C ILE A 374 -16.91 -15.18 -2.31
N LEU A 375 -16.97 -16.51 -2.17
CA LEU A 375 -16.49 -17.44 -3.20
C LEU A 375 -17.30 -17.32 -4.49
N ILE A 376 -18.64 -17.18 -4.42
CA ILE A 376 -19.48 -16.98 -5.60
C ILE A 376 -19.06 -15.71 -6.34
N TYR A 377 -18.89 -14.57 -5.64
CA TYR A 377 -18.53 -13.32 -6.28
C TYR A 377 -17.12 -13.36 -6.87
N LEU A 378 -16.17 -13.95 -6.17
CA LEU A 378 -14.81 -14.15 -6.69
C LEU A 378 -14.80 -15.08 -7.91
N SER A 379 -15.46 -16.23 -7.84
CA SER A 379 -15.49 -17.20 -8.94
C SER A 379 -16.15 -16.62 -10.19
N LEU A 380 -17.28 -15.90 -10.02
CA LEU A 380 -17.94 -15.23 -11.14
C LEU A 380 -17.08 -14.11 -11.73
N SER A 381 -16.42 -13.31 -10.88
CA SER A 381 -15.55 -12.24 -11.36
C SER A 381 -14.35 -12.78 -12.13
N ILE A 382 -13.74 -13.87 -11.65
CA ILE A 382 -12.64 -14.56 -12.34
C ILE A 382 -13.14 -15.15 -13.66
N ALA A 383 -14.28 -15.84 -13.67
CA ALA A 383 -14.84 -16.46 -14.86
C ALA A 383 -15.16 -15.41 -15.95
N ILE A 384 -15.86 -14.32 -15.59
CA ILE A 384 -16.18 -13.22 -16.52
C ILE A 384 -14.90 -12.60 -17.07
N SER A 385 -13.92 -12.32 -16.20
CA SER A 385 -12.66 -11.73 -16.60
C SER A 385 -11.86 -12.62 -17.55
N LEU A 386 -11.78 -13.93 -17.25
CA LEU A 386 -11.07 -14.89 -18.11
C LEU A 386 -11.79 -15.09 -19.45
N VAL A 387 -13.12 -15.23 -19.44
CA VAL A 387 -13.90 -15.34 -20.68
C VAL A 387 -13.73 -14.11 -21.55
N SER A 388 -13.82 -12.91 -20.99
CA SER A 388 -13.59 -11.67 -21.71
C SER A 388 -12.16 -11.59 -22.26
N PHE A 389 -11.15 -11.93 -21.45
CA PHE A 389 -9.76 -11.87 -21.83
C PHE A 389 -9.37 -12.88 -22.92
N LEU A 390 -9.86 -14.11 -22.84
CA LEU A 390 -9.48 -15.19 -23.76
C LEU A 390 -10.26 -15.16 -25.09
N TYR A 391 -11.54 -14.78 -25.04
CA TYR A 391 -12.43 -14.92 -26.20
C TYR A 391 -12.92 -13.59 -26.77
N PHE A 392 -12.96 -12.52 -25.97
CA PHE A 392 -13.57 -11.24 -26.36
C PHE A 392 -12.65 -10.03 -26.08
N ARG A 393 -11.34 -10.24 -26.11
CA ARG A 393 -10.33 -9.24 -25.75
C ARG A 393 -10.45 -7.93 -26.53
N GLU A 394 -10.81 -8.00 -27.81
CA GLU A 394 -10.99 -6.85 -28.69
C GLU A 394 -12.45 -6.37 -28.78
N ASN A 395 -13.38 -7.15 -28.22
CA ASN A 395 -14.81 -6.81 -28.28
C ASN A 395 -15.29 -6.23 -26.94
N TYR A 396 -15.08 -4.92 -26.80
CA TYR A 396 -15.47 -4.19 -25.58
C TYR A 396 -16.97 -4.23 -25.28
N PHE A 397 -17.83 -4.37 -26.31
CA PHE A 397 -19.29 -4.42 -26.10
C PHE A 397 -19.69 -5.68 -25.34
N ILE A 398 -19.16 -6.83 -25.71
CA ILE A 398 -19.44 -8.09 -25.02
C ILE A 398 -18.85 -8.06 -23.61
N GLY A 399 -17.59 -7.66 -23.47
CA GLY A 399 -16.93 -7.56 -22.17
C GLY A 399 -17.68 -6.64 -21.20
N ASN A 400 -18.02 -5.43 -21.62
CA ASN A 400 -18.76 -4.48 -20.80
C ASN A 400 -20.23 -4.93 -20.58
N GLY A 401 -20.85 -5.64 -21.54
CA GLY A 401 -22.15 -6.29 -21.36
C GLY A 401 -22.14 -7.31 -20.22
N LEU A 402 -21.13 -8.19 -20.17
CA LEU A 402 -20.93 -9.14 -19.06
C LEU A 402 -20.67 -8.42 -17.72
N PHE A 403 -19.93 -7.32 -17.74
CA PHE A 403 -19.71 -6.50 -16.55
C PHE A 403 -21.01 -5.88 -16.03
N LEU A 404 -21.85 -5.34 -16.90
CA LEU A 404 -23.17 -4.80 -16.53
C LEU A 404 -24.09 -5.89 -15.97
N LEU A 405 -24.07 -7.09 -16.56
CA LEU A 405 -24.82 -8.24 -16.00
C LEU A 405 -24.33 -8.60 -14.60
N PHE A 406 -23.03 -8.55 -14.34
CA PHE A 406 -22.48 -8.77 -12.99
C PHE A 406 -22.92 -7.68 -12.02
N ILE A 407 -22.94 -6.41 -12.43
CA ILE A 407 -23.45 -5.30 -11.61
C ILE A 407 -24.94 -5.53 -11.29
N ALA A 408 -25.76 -5.90 -12.27
CA ALA A 408 -27.18 -6.19 -12.05
C ALA A 408 -27.38 -7.38 -11.08
N PHE A 409 -26.58 -8.43 -11.22
CA PHE A 409 -26.56 -9.57 -10.30
C PHE A 409 -26.22 -9.14 -8.86
N LEU A 410 -25.17 -8.31 -8.68
CA LEU A 410 -24.82 -7.76 -7.37
C LEU A 410 -25.95 -6.89 -6.79
N ALA A 411 -26.50 -5.98 -7.59
CA ALA A 411 -27.60 -5.10 -7.17
C ALA A 411 -28.83 -5.89 -6.70
N TYR A 412 -29.15 -6.97 -7.38
CA TYR A 412 -30.25 -7.86 -6.99
C TYR A 412 -29.96 -8.60 -5.67
N ASN A 413 -28.76 -9.19 -5.53
CA ASN A 413 -28.41 -9.94 -4.32
C ASN A 413 -28.20 -9.03 -3.09
N GLU A 414 -27.64 -7.83 -3.28
CA GLU A 414 -27.33 -6.90 -2.20
C GLU A 414 -28.41 -5.84 -1.98
N ARG A 415 -29.61 -5.99 -2.59
CA ARG A 415 -30.72 -5.02 -2.49
C ARG A 415 -31.06 -4.61 -1.06
N THR A 416 -30.98 -5.56 -0.11
CA THR A 416 -31.28 -5.28 1.31
C THR A 416 -30.20 -4.43 1.97
N MET A 417 -28.93 -4.62 1.62
CA MET A 417 -27.79 -3.82 2.09
C MET A 417 -27.85 -2.41 1.47
N ILE A 418 -28.09 -2.33 0.16
CA ILE A 418 -28.22 -1.07 -0.58
C ILE A 418 -29.37 -0.23 -0.01
N ASN A 419 -30.54 -0.84 0.20
CA ASN A 419 -31.70 -0.15 0.75
C ASN A 419 -31.47 0.35 2.19
N LYS A 420 -30.67 -0.35 3.00
CA LYS A 420 -30.29 0.12 4.35
C LYS A 420 -29.37 1.34 4.30
N ILE A 421 -28.48 1.39 3.32
CA ILE A 421 -27.56 2.54 3.14
C ILE A 421 -28.35 3.76 2.65
N LEU A 422 -29.22 3.58 1.64
CA LEU A 422 -30.03 4.67 1.06
C LEU A 422 -31.08 5.24 2.03
N ARG A 423 -31.57 4.46 2.99
CA ARG A 423 -32.55 4.91 3.99
C ARG A 423 -31.93 5.59 5.22
N LYS A 424 -30.59 5.54 5.37
CA LYS A 424 -29.88 6.22 6.47
C LYS A 424 -29.42 7.65 6.10
N ASN A 425 -29.55 8.03 4.84
CA ASN A 425 -29.39 9.39 4.35
C ASN A 425 -30.80 9.99 4.10
#